data_d6d5de1713d13902ba37772b3489be85
#
_entry.id   d6d5de1713d13902ba37772b3489be85
#
_cell.length_a   1.000
_cell.length_b   1.000
_cell.length_c   1.000
_cell.angle_alpha   90.00
_cell.angle_beta   90.00
_cell.angle_gamma   90.00
#
_symmetry.space_group_name_H-M   'P 1'
#
loop_
_entity.id
_entity.type
_entity.pdbx_description
1 polymer ?
#
loop_
_entity_poly.entity_id
_entity_poly.type
_entity_poly.pdbx_seq_one_letter_code
_entity_poly.pdbx_strand_id
1 'polypeptide(L)'
;MKIVLRSLENFFMNAYFALIISIMIGIGGQLSLKAGAMQGIGSKLFFLQPYIIVGLSSYFCASLFYIFALREIPVSVAFPSVSISYVAVAFLAHLMWGEPFGIRQVIALGLIGLGIYTLNHSS
;
A
#
# COMPACT_ATOMS: atom_id res chain seq x y z
N MET A 1 7.92 -20.80 -29.33
CA MET A 1 6.95 -20.98 -28.27
C MET A 1 7.53 -20.77 -26.87
N LYS A 2 8.69 -21.33 -26.57
CA LYS A 2 9.37 -21.11 -25.29
C LYS A 2 9.70 -19.64 -25.04
N ILE A 3 10.08 -18.92 -26.10
CA ILE A 3 10.41 -17.48 -26.00
C ILE A 3 9.17 -16.67 -25.61
N VAL A 4 8.01 -17.01 -26.21
CA VAL A 4 6.75 -16.34 -25.91
C VAL A 4 6.31 -16.59 -24.48
N LEU A 5 6.40 -17.85 -24.03
CA LEU A 5 6.03 -18.23 -22.67
C LEU A 5 6.94 -17.53 -21.65
N ARG A 6 8.24 -17.47 -21.90
CA ARG A 6 9.20 -16.80 -21.03
C ARG A 6 8.92 -15.30 -20.98
N SER A 7 8.57 -14.72 -22.10
CA SER A 7 8.22 -13.30 -22.20
C SER A 7 6.96 -13.00 -21.37
N LEU A 8 5.96 -13.88 -21.43
CA LEU A 8 4.73 -13.74 -20.66
C LEU A 8 5.00 -13.89 -19.16
N GLU A 9 5.83 -14.87 -18.77
CA GLU A 9 6.19 -15.06 -17.37
C GLU A 9 6.90 -13.84 -16.82
N ASN A 10 7.86 -13.29 -17.55
CA ASN A 10 8.57 -12.08 -17.16
C ASN A 10 7.62 -10.89 -17.04
N PHE A 11 6.65 -10.80 -17.94
CA PHE A 11 5.66 -9.74 -17.95
C PHE A 11 4.77 -9.78 -16.70
N PHE A 12 4.25 -10.97 -16.35
CA PHE A 12 3.44 -11.16 -15.15
C PHE A 12 4.25 -10.90 -13.88
N MET A 13 5.48 -11.39 -13.83
CA MET A 13 6.36 -11.15 -12.68
C MET A 13 6.62 -9.66 -12.50
N ASN A 14 6.81 -8.92 -13.60
CA ASN A 14 7.02 -7.48 -13.53
C ASN A 14 5.80 -6.75 -12.98
N ALA A 15 4.59 -7.20 -13.32
CA ALA A 15 3.36 -6.59 -12.83
C ALA A 15 3.20 -6.80 -11.31
N TYR A 16 3.41 -8.01 -10.83
CA TYR A 16 3.35 -8.30 -9.39
C TYR A 16 4.47 -7.61 -8.63
N PHE A 17 5.66 -7.53 -9.21
CA PHE A 17 6.77 -6.81 -8.62
C PHE A 17 6.44 -5.32 -8.50
N ALA A 18 5.83 -4.73 -9.54
CA ALA A 18 5.40 -3.35 -9.51
C ALA A 18 4.34 -3.11 -8.43
N LEU A 19 3.42 -4.07 -8.25
CA LEU A 19 2.40 -3.97 -7.21
C LEU A 19 3.04 -3.97 -5.82
N ILE A 20 4.00 -4.85 -5.58
CA ILE A 20 4.70 -4.93 -4.30
C ILE A 20 5.45 -3.62 -4.03
N ILE A 21 6.15 -3.09 -5.01
CA ILE A 21 6.86 -1.81 -4.89
C ILE A 21 5.87 -0.69 -4.57
N SER A 22 4.74 -0.66 -5.27
CA SER A 22 3.69 0.32 -5.04
C SER A 22 3.19 0.27 -3.59
N ILE A 23 2.95 -0.92 -3.07
CA ILE A 23 2.50 -1.11 -1.69
C ILE A 23 3.55 -0.61 -0.71
N MET A 24 4.82 -0.95 -0.93
CA MET A 24 5.90 -0.52 -0.03
C MET A 24 6.08 1.00 -0.03
N ILE A 25 6.06 1.62 -1.20
CA ILE A 25 6.15 3.08 -1.31
C ILE A 25 4.92 3.73 -0.66
N GLY A 26 3.75 3.14 -0.85
CA GLY A 26 2.52 3.62 -0.23
C GLY A 26 2.56 3.59 1.29
N ILE A 27 3.15 2.54 1.87
CA ILE A 27 3.33 2.45 3.33
C ILE A 27 4.21 3.59 3.81
N GLY A 28 5.34 3.80 3.16
CA GLY A 28 6.24 4.91 3.50
C GLY A 28 5.55 6.27 3.36
N GLY A 29 4.77 6.44 2.29
CA GLY A 29 4.00 7.66 2.07
C GLY A 29 2.98 7.90 3.17
N GLN A 30 2.25 6.85 3.57
CA GLN A 30 1.25 6.95 4.63
C GLN A 30 1.88 7.39 5.95
N LEU A 31 3.01 6.78 6.32
CA LEU A 31 3.70 7.14 7.56
C LEU A 31 4.24 8.57 7.49
N SER A 32 4.75 9.00 6.34
CA SER A 32 5.23 10.37 6.16
C SER A 32 4.08 11.38 6.29
N LEU A 33 2.91 11.07 5.72
CA LEU A 33 1.74 11.94 5.87
C LEU A 33 1.30 12.06 7.33
N LYS A 34 1.32 10.97 8.07
CA LYS A 34 0.98 10.98 9.49
C LYS A 34 1.98 11.87 10.26
N ALA A 35 3.27 11.67 10.02
CA ALA A 35 4.30 12.47 10.68
C ALA A 35 4.14 13.96 10.38
N GLY A 36 3.87 14.30 9.11
CA GLY A 36 3.66 15.67 8.70
C GLY A 36 2.40 16.28 9.29
N ALA A 37 1.31 15.50 9.34
CA ALA A 37 0.05 15.97 9.91
C ALA A 37 0.20 16.29 11.38
N MET A 38 0.96 15.49 12.11
CA MET A 38 1.19 15.74 13.53
C MET A 38 1.98 17.02 13.79
N GLN A 39 2.95 17.33 12.90
CA GLN A 39 3.78 18.53 13.03
C GLN A 39 3.08 19.78 12.55
N GLY A 40 2.15 19.66 11.60
CA GLY A 40 1.48 20.78 10.98
C GLY A 40 0.21 21.24 11.69
N ILE A 41 -0.11 20.69 12.85
CA ILE A 41 -1.33 21.05 13.58
C ILE A 41 -1.33 22.54 13.90
N GLY A 42 -2.43 23.24 13.53
CA GLY A 42 -2.60 24.67 13.80
C GLY A 42 -2.03 25.61 12.75
N SER A 43 -1.37 25.09 11.74
CA SER A 43 -0.82 25.89 10.65
C SER A 43 -1.75 25.86 9.44
N LYS A 44 -2.00 27.05 8.84
CA LYS A 44 -2.76 27.14 7.59
C LYS A 44 -1.99 26.58 6.40
N LEU A 45 -0.66 26.53 6.52
CA LEU A 45 0.24 26.06 5.47
C LEU A 45 0.77 24.67 5.75
N PHE A 46 0.03 23.85 6.51
CA PHE A 46 0.52 22.53 6.89
C PHE A 46 0.76 21.62 5.68
N PHE A 47 0.09 21.89 4.55
CA PHE A 47 0.33 21.11 3.32
C PHE A 47 1.73 21.34 2.75
N LEU A 48 2.42 22.40 3.13
CA LEU A 48 3.78 22.68 2.71
C LEU A 48 4.83 22.10 3.65
N GLN A 49 4.39 21.42 4.70
CA GLN A 49 5.28 20.76 5.64
C GLN A 49 6.05 19.65 4.92
N PRO A 50 7.40 19.54 5.14
CA PRO A 50 8.24 18.63 4.33
C PRO A 50 7.78 17.17 4.34
N TYR A 51 7.33 16.64 5.48
CA TYR A 51 6.87 15.27 5.54
C TYR A 51 5.60 15.05 4.71
N ILE A 52 4.73 16.06 4.62
CA ILE A 52 3.54 15.97 3.80
C ILE A 52 3.91 15.99 2.33
N ILE A 53 4.85 16.83 1.94
CA ILE A 53 5.34 16.88 0.55
C ILE A 53 5.96 15.54 0.16
N VAL A 54 6.81 14.96 1.04
CA VAL A 54 7.40 13.66 0.80
C VAL A 54 6.33 12.58 0.70
N GLY A 55 5.34 12.60 1.59
CA GLY A 55 4.25 11.62 1.57
C GLY A 55 3.42 11.69 0.31
N LEU A 56 3.03 12.89 -0.11
CA LEU A 56 2.26 13.07 -1.34
C LEU A 56 3.06 12.66 -2.56
N SER A 57 4.35 12.97 -2.60
CA SER A 57 5.24 12.54 -3.69
C SER A 57 5.34 11.02 -3.73
N SER A 58 5.46 10.39 -2.57
CA SER A 58 5.50 8.93 -2.47
C SER A 58 4.22 8.31 -2.99
N TYR A 59 3.05 8.86 -2.64
CA TYR A 59 1.78 8.39 -3.17
C TYR A 59 1.70 8.52 -4.67
N PHE A 60 2.19 9.63 -5.21
CA PHE A 60 2.22 9.83 -6.66
C PHE A 60 3.07 8.74 -7.32
N CYS A 61 4.28 8.49 -6.80
CA CYS A 61 5.15 7.43 -7.31
C CYS A 61 4.51 6.06 -7.18
N ALA A 62 3.88 5.78 -6.04
CA ALA A 62 3.19 4.51 -5.82
C ALA A 62 2.07 4.31 -6.85
N SER A 63 1.35 5.39 -7.18
CA SER A 63 0.29 5.35 -8.19
C SER A 63 0.82 4.96 -9.56
N LEU A 64 2.00 5.44 -9.93
CA LEU A 64 2.60 5.11 -11.23
C LEU A 64 2.93 3.62 -11.30
N PHE A 65 3.52 3.06 -10.24
CA PHE A 65 3.77 1.63 -10.18
C PHE A 65 2.47 0.83 -10.16
N TYR A 66 1.46 1.33 -9.46
CA TYR A 66 0.16 0.67 -9.41
C TYR A 66 -0.51 0.63 -10.77
N ILE A 67 -0.46 1.73 -11.53
CA ILE A 67 -1.00 1.78 -12.89
C ILE A 67 -0.31 0.73 -13.77
N PHE A 68 1.02 0.62 -13.63
CA PHE A 68 1.77 -0.38 -14.39
C PHE A 68 1.29 -1.79 -14.04
N ALA A 69 1.06 -2.07 -12.76
CA ALA A 69 0.55 -3.37 -12.32
C ALA A 69 -0.83 -3.65 -12.86
N LEU A 70 -1.70 -2.63 -12.95
CA LEU A 70 -3.07 -2.78 -13.43
C LEU A 70 -3.16 -3.17 -14.90
N ARG A 71 -2.08 -3.03 -15.65
CA ARG A 71 -2.07 -3.47 -17.06
C ARG A 71 -2.26 -4.98 -17.16
N GLU A 72 -1.82 -5.73 -16.14
CA GLU A 72 -1.86 -7.18 -16.16
C GLU A 72 -2.74 -7.77 -15.06
N ILE A 73 -2.88 -7.08 -13.93
CA ILE A 73 -3.59 -7.59 -12.77
C ILE A 73 -4.97 -6.93 -12.72
N PRO A 74 -6.06 -7.72 -12.61
CA PRO A 74 -7.40 -7.14 -12.49
C PRO A 74 -7.51 -6.27 -11.24
N VAL A 75 -8.28 -5.19 -11.32
CA VAL A 75 -8.54 -4.31 -10.19
C VAL A 75 -9.14 -5.07 -9.03
N SER A 76 -9.98 -6.06 -9.31
CA SER A 76 -10.61 -6.88 -8.29
C SER A 76 -9.62 -7.67 -7.45
N VAL A 77 -8.40 -7.89 -7.96
CA VAL A 77 -7.32 -8.54 -7.23
C VAL A 77 -6.33 -7.50 -6.68
N ALA A 78 -5.95 -6.52 -7.51
CA ALA A 78 -4.92 -5.55 -7.15
C ALA A 78 -5.36 -4.65 -6.00
N PHE A 79 -6.57 -4.12 -6.04
CA PHE A 79 -7.02 -3.17 -5.04
C PHE A 79 -7.17 -3.83 -3.65
N PRO A 80 -7.82 -5.00 -3.51
CA PRO A 80 -7.84 -5.67 -2.21
C PRO A 80 -6.45 -6.06 -1.72
N SER A 81 -5.53 -6.39 -2.62
CA SER A 81 -4.15 -6.73 -2.22
C SER A 81 -3.43 -5.56 -1.57
N VAL A 82 -3.73 -4.32 -2.00
CA VAL A 82 -3.17 -3.13 -1.37
C VAL A 82 -3.57 -3.04 0.10
N SER A 83 -4.70 -3.61 0.49
CA SER A 83 -5.15 -3.56 1.88
C SER A 83 -4.25 -4.33 2.85
N ILE A 84 -3.31 -5.16 2.34
CA ILE A 84 -2.24 -5.72 3.16
C ILE A 84 -1.44 -4.60 3.83
N SER A 85 -1.31 -3.46 3.17
CA SER A 85 -0.62 -2.30 3.74
C SER A 85 -1.28 -1.80 5.02
N TYR A 86 -2.59 -2.04 5.22
CA TYR A 86 -3.28 -1.63 6.43
C TYR A 86 -2.70 -2.33 7.66
N VAL A 87 -2.38 -3.62 7.53
CA VAL A 87 -1.75 -4.39 8.61
C VAL A 87 -0.39 -3.79 8.94
N ALA A 88 0.43 -3.57 7.91
CA ALA A 88 1.77 -3.02 8.08
C ALA A 88 1.73 -1.62 8.69
N VAL A 89 0.85 -0.76 8.18
CA VAL A 89 0.72 0.62 8.69
C VAL A 89 0.24 0.62 10.13
N ALA A 90 -0.75 -0.22 10.47
CA ALA A 90 -1.27 -0.28 11.83
C ALA A 90 -0.19 -0.73 12.82
N PHE A 91 0.59 -1.73 12.43
CA PHE A 91 1.67 -2.23 13.28
C PHE A 91 2.77 -1.18 13.46
N LEU A 92 3.19 -0.55 12.37
CA LEU A 92 4.23 0.48 12.40
C LEU A 92 3.76 1.72 13.17
N ALA A 93 2.50 2.11 13.02
CA ALA A 93 1.95 3.23 13.76
C ALA A 93 1.95 2.95 15.27
N HIS A 94 1.68 1.71 15.66
CA HIS A 94 1.77 1.30 17.05
C HIS A 94 3.21 1.45 17.57
N LEU A 95 4.18 0.99 16.80
CA LEU A 95 5.59 1.07 17.19
C LEU A 95 6.11 2.50 17.24
N MET A 96 5.69 3.34 16.28
CA MET A 96 6.25 4.69 16.13
C MET A 96 5.54 5.73 17.00
N TRP A 97 4.24 5.64 17.14
CA TRP A 97 3.44 6.65 17.84
C TRP A 97 2.62 6.12 19.00
N GLY A 98 2.76 4.83 19.31
CA GLY A 98 2.00 4.23 20.40
C GLY A 98 0.51 4.15 20.16
N GLU A 99 0.09 4.14 18.89
CA GLU A 99 -1.33 3.98 18.56
C GLU A 99 -1.85 2.62 19.03
N PRO A 100 -3.16 2.51 19.34
CA PRO A 100 -3.68 1.25 19.87
C PRO A 100 -3.51 0.10 18.88
N PHE A 101 -2.95 -1.00 19.36
CA PHE A 101 -2.83 -2.23 18.59
C PHE A 101 -3.17 -3.38 19.54
N GLY A 102 -4.46 -3.49 19.87
CA GLY A 102 -4.96 -4.50 20.75
C GLY A 102 -5.71 -5.60 20.03
N ILE A 103 -6.46 -6.39 20.80
CA ILE A 103 -7.16 -7.54 20.26
C ILE A 103 -8.21 -7.16 19.21
N ARG A 104 -8.85 -5.99 19.37
CA ARG A 104 -9.81 -5.51 18.37
C ARG A 104 -9.16 -5.27 17.02
N GLN A 105 -7.98 -4.65 17.04
CA GLN A 105 -7.23 -4.37 15.83
C GLN A 105 -6.78 -5.66 15.15
N VAL A 106 -6.30 -6.62 15.94
CA VAL A 106 -5.90 -7.93 15.43
C VAL A 106 -7.08 -8.64 14.78
N ILE A 107 -8.25 -8.64 15.42
CA ILE A 107 -9.45 -9.27 14.86
C ILE A 107 -9.86 -8.58 13.57
N ALA A 108 -9.89 -7.24 13.56
CA ALA A 108 -10.28 -6.48 12.37
C ALA A 108 -9.35 -6.74 11.20
N LEU A 109 -8.03 -6.74 11.46
CA LEU A 109 -7.04 -7.01 10.42
C LEU A 109 -7.12 -8.45 9.94
N GLY A 110 -7.42 -9.39 10.84
CA GLY A 110 -7.65 -10.78 10.48
C GLY A 110 -8.85 -10.94 9.55
N LEU A 111 -9.92 -10.21 9.81
CA LEU A 111 -11.11 -10.22 8.94
C LEU A 111 -10.79 -9.67 7.55
N ILE A 112 -10.00 -8.60 7.49
CA ILE A 112 -9.54 -8.04 6.21
C ILE A 112 -8.72 -9.10 5.46
N GLY A 113 -7.79 -9.76 6.15
CA GLY A 113 -6.97 -10.81 5.55
C GLY A 113 -7.79 -11.96 5.02
N LEU A 114 -8.80 -12.41 5.78
CA LEU A 114 -9.71 -13.46 5.33
C LEU A 114 -10.51 -13.02 4.10
N GLY A 115 -10.95 -11.77 4.09
CA GLY A 115 -11.66 -11.22 2.94
C GLY A 115 -10.81 -11.23 1.68
N ILE A 116 -9.55 -10.82 1.78
CA ILE A 116 -8.61 -10.83 0.67
C ILE A 116 -8.37 -12.26 0.18
N TYR A 117 -8.15 -13.18 1.11
CA TYR A 117 -7.93 -14.58 0.78
C TYR A 117 -9.12 -15.16 0.02
N THR A 118 -10.32 -14.91 0.52
CA THR A 118 -11.55 -15.39 -0.11
C THR A 118 -11.70 -14.81 -1.51
N LEU A 119 -11.42 -13.53 -1.68
CA LEU A 119 -11.52 -12.86 -2.97
C LEU A 119 -10.57 -13.45 -3.99
N ASN A 120 -9.33 -13.72 -3.59
CA ASN A 120 -8.33 -14.28 -4.49
C ASN A 120 -8.66 -15.72 -4.88
N HIS A 121 -9.33 -16.46 -4.02
CA HIS A 121 -9.71 -17.83 -4.30
C HIS A 121 -11.02 -17.98 -5.08
N SER A 122 -11.84 -16.93 -5.09
CA SER A 122 -13.12 -16.99 -5.80
C SER A 122 -12.98 -16.77 -7.30
N SER A 123 -11.83 -16.32 -7.75
CA SER A 123 -11.58 -16.09 -9.17
C SER A 123 -10.86 -17.29 -9.79
#